data_b5419deb9a4c43838ab776a26f866e0b
#
_entry.id   b5419deb9a4c43838ab776a26f866e0b
#
_cell.length_a   1.000
_cell.length_b   1.000
_cell.length_c   1.000
_cell.angle_alpha   90.00
_cell.angle_beta   90.00
_cell.angle_gamma   90.00
#
_symmetry.space_group_name_H-M   'P 1'
#
loop_
_entity.id
_entity.type
_entity.pdbx_description
1 polymer ?
#
loop_
_entity_poly.entity_id
_entity_poly.type
_entity_poly.pdbx_seq_one_letter_code
_entity_poly.pdbx_strand_id
1 'polypeptide(L)'
;ITKTALDLGLRGVTAEKVDARVEQLLESGNLIPGQSNRIDGALTHVTTPHALATESLILAQIDRGRGAATPIVAPDAAVERINAVSGDKQLNTGQMAAAVLGLSSSDRIVAVQGVAGAGKSTMIAAVARVAEQEGHKVLGLAFQNKMVGDLRDGAGIEAQTVSSFVNAYAKAALAGQGQGYDAARAALKGTVLV
;
A
#
# COMPACT_ATOMS: atom_id res chain seq x y z
N ILE A 1 -5.82 20.65 14.27
CA ILE A 1 -7.29 20.73 14.07
C ILE A 1 -7.72 22.21 14.10
N THR A 2 -7.50 22.93 15.18
CA THR A 2 -7.97 24.32 15.39
C THR A 2 -7.50 25.25 14.29
N LYS A 3 -6.20 25.26 13.96
CA LYS A 3 -5.67 26.05 12.85
C LYS A 3 -6.39 25.75 11.52
N THR A 4 -6.48 24.47 11.16
CA THR A 4 -7.13 24.05 9.89
C THR A 4 -8.60 24.43 9.85
N ALA A 5 -9.33 24.34 10.97
CA ALA A 5 -10.71 24.72 11.06
C ALA A 5 -10.91 26.24 10.88
N LEU A 6 -9.99 27.05 11.42
CA LEU A 6 -9.99 28.51 11.25
C LEU A 6 -9.63 28.91 9.82
N ASP A 7 -8.68 28.23 9.18
CA ASP A 7 -8.24 28.47 7.81
C ASP A 7 -9.35 28.23 6.77
N LEU A 8 -10.42 27.46 7.13
CA LEU A 8 -11.61 27.31 6.28
C LEU A 8 -12.47 28.58 6.15
N GLY A 9 -12.21 29.60 6.97
CA GLY A 9 -12.89 30.91 6.87
C GLY A 9 -14.39 30.90 7.11
N LEU A 10 -14.92 29.88 7.81
CA LEU A 10 -16.35 29.75 8.07
C LEU A 10 -16.82 30.81 9.07
N ARG A 11 -17.91 31.50 8.76
CA ARG A 11 -18.48 32.54 9.64
C ARG A 11 -18.87 31.99 11.00
N GLY A 12 -18.46 32.68 12.06
CA GLY A 12 -18.82 32.34 13.43
C GLY A 12 -18.03 31.17 14.05
N VAL A 13 -17.01 30.65 13.35
CA VAL A 13 -16.04 29.71 13.88
C VAL A 13 -14.93 30.49 14.59
N THR A 14 -14.74 30.22 15.88
CA THR A 14 -13.65 30.77 16.72
C THR A 14 -12.81 29.64 17.27
N ALA A 15 -11.58 29.94 17.70
CA ALA A 15 -10.70 28.94 18.31
C ALA A 15 -11.37 28.26 19.51
N GLU A 16 -11.99 29.02 20.39
CA GLU A 16 -12.72 28.54 21.57
C GLU A 16 -13.80 27.53 21.22
N LYS A 17 -14.60 27.82 20.16
CA LYS A 17 -15.66 26.90 19.70
C LYS A 17 -15.09 25.61 19.13
N VAL A 18 -13.96 25.70 18.41
CA VAL A 18 -13.30 24.51 17.86
C VAL A 18 -12.73 23.67 18.98
N ASP A 19 -12.05 24.28 19.94
CA ASP A 19 -11.43 23.58 21.07
C ASP A 19 -12.51 22.91 21.94
N ALA A 20 -13.60 23.60 22.30
CA ALA A 20 -14.73 23.03 23.01
C ALA A 20 -15.38 21.86 22.24
N ARG A 21 -15.46 21.95 20.91
CA ARG A 21 -15.98 20.84 20.10
C ARG A 21 -15.03 19.65 20.07
N VAL A 22 -13.72 19.88 20.02
CA VAL A 22 -12.72 18.80 20.11
C VAL A 22 -12.79 18.09 21.45
N GLU A 23 -12.90 18.83 22.56
CA GLU A 23 -13.09 18.26 23.91
C GLU A 23 -14.36 17.40 23.98
N GLN A 24 -15.48 17.91 23.51
CA GLN A 24 -16.73 17.15 23.45
C GLN A 24 -16.60 15.86 22.63
N LEU A 25 -15.86 15.90 21.51
CA LEU A 25 -15.64 14.72 20.67
C LEU A 25 -14.70 13.69 21.34
N LEU A 26 -13.74 14.15 22.13
CA LEU A 26 -12.88 13.29 22.95
C LEU A 26 -13.68 12.63 24.08
N GLU A 27 -14.48 13.41 24.82
CA GLU A 27 -15.33 12.90 25.91
C GLU A 27 -16.36 11.88 25.41
N SER A 28 -16.94 12.12 24.22
CA SER A 28 -17.92 11.20 23.61
C SER A 28 -17.29 9.99 22.93
N GLY A 29 -15.95 9.88 22.87
CA GLY A 29 -15.24 8.80 22.20
C GLY A 29 -15.28 8.86 20.66
N ASN A 30 -15.81 9.94 20.09
CA ASN A 30 -15.77 10.16 18.63
C ASN A 30 -14.39 10.56 18.12
N LEU A 31 -13.54 11.08 18.99
CA LEU A 31 -12.11 11.22 18.81
C LEU A 31 -11.37 10.42 19.89
N ILE A 32 -10.29 9.78 19.48
CA ILE A 32 -9.40 9.00 20.36
C ILE A 32 -8.06 9.72 20.43
N PRO A 33 -7.56 10.07 21.62
CA PRO A 33 -6.27 10.71 21.77
C PRO A 33 -5.16 9.74 21.37
N GLY A 34 -4.20 10.20 20.56
CA GLY A 34 -2.99 9.48 20.26
C GLY A 34 -1.99 9.54 21.42
N GLN A 35 -1.07 8.59 21.49
CA GLN A 35 0.00 8.64 22.48
C GLN A 35 0.91 9.84 22.19
N SER A 36 1.20 10.63 23.20
CA SER A 36 2.13 11.74 23.10
C SER A 36 3.54 11.26 23.43
N ASN A 37 4.49 11.56 22.56
CA ASN A 37 5.92 11.37 22.84
C ASN A 37 6.56 12.61 23.48
N ARG A 38 5.75 13.63 23.80
CA ARG A 38 6.21 14.87 24.43
C ARG A 38 6.31 14.67 25.94
N ILE A 39 7.35 15.28 26.54
CA ILE A 39 7.58 15.24 27.98
C ILE A 39 6.44 15.90 28.76
N ASP A 40 5.80 16.94 28.19
CA ASP A 40 4.64 17.63 28.78
C ASP A 40 3.31 16.88 28.67
N GLY A 41 3.30 15.70 28.00
CA GLY A 41 2.09 14.92 27.81
C GLY A 41 1.02 15.57 26.90
N ALA A 42 1.34 16.71 26.26
CA ALA A 42 0.38 17.44 25.44
C ALA A 42 -0.13 16.58 24.29
N LEU A 43 -1.44 16.60 24.06
CA LEU A 43 -2.08 15.90 22.94
C LEU A 43 -1.59 16.48 21.60
N THR A 44 -0.89 15.67 20.84
CA THR A 44 -0.29 16.08 19.55
C THR A 44 -1.10 15.65 18.34
N HIS A 45 -1.89 14.60 18.48
CA HIS A 45 -2.73 14.06 17.40
C HIS A 45 -3.91 13.28 17.98
N VAL A 46 -4.94 13.15 17.17
CA VAL A 46 -6.14 12.36 17.46
C VAL A 46 -6.48 11.49 16.27
N THR A 47 -7.18 10.41 16.52
CA THR A 47 -7.77 9.55 15.49
C THR A 47 -9.26 9.34 15.75
N THR A 48 -9.94 8.67 14.83
CA THR A 48 -11.34 8.28 15.01
C THR A 48 -11.46 6.77 15.24
N PRO A 49 -12.53 6.29 15.90
CA PRO A 49 -12.79 4.85 16.03
C PRO A 49 -12.82 4.14 14.66
N HIS A 50 -13.37 4.81 13.64
CA HIS A 50 -13.42 4.27 12.29
C HIS A 50 -12.02 4.09 11.67
N ALA A 51 -11.14 5.09 11.81
CA ALA A 51 -9.76 4.99 11.32
C ALA A 51 -9.01 3.85 12.01
N LEU A 52 -9.13 3.75 13.34
CA LEU A 52 -8.50 2.69 14.12
C LEU A 52 -9.03 1.30 13.76
N ALA A 53 -10.33 1.17 13.53
CA ALA A 53 -10.93 -0.09 13.06
C ALA A 53 -10.41 -0.47 11.65
N THR A 54 -10.27 0.51 10.76
CA THR A 54 -9.72 0.29 9.41
C THR A 54 -8.26 -0.17 9.47
N GLU A 55 -7.43 0.47 10.29
CA GLU A 55 -6.04 0.04 10.51
C GLU A 55 -5.97 -1.37 11.07
N SER A 56 -6.82 -1.70 12.05
CA SER A 56 -6.89 -3.05 12.64
C SER A 56 -7.29 -4.11 11.60
N LEU A 57 -8.21 -3.78 10.69
CA LEU A 57 -8.57 -4.67 9.58
C LEU A 57 -7.41 -4.89 8.62
N ILE A 58 -6.64 -3.84 8.30
CA ILE A 58 -5.45 -3.96 7.44
C ILE A 58 -4.43 -4.90 8.09
N LEU A 59 -4.11 -4.70 9.37
CA LEU A 59 -3.19 -5.56 10.11
C LEU A 59 -3.67 -7.02 10.14
N ALA A 60 -4.96 -7.25 10.37
CA ALA A 60 -5.53 -8.59 10.35
C ALA A 60 -5.42 -9.26 8.96
N GLN A 61 -5.53 -8.50 7.85
CA GLN A 61 -5.30 -9.04 6.51
C GLN A 61 -3.83 -9.38 6.25
N ILE A 62 -2.90 -8.55 6.74
CA ILE A 62 -1.46 -8.84 6.67
C ILE A 62 -1.15 -10.13 7.41
N ASP A 63 -1.64 -10.27 8.64
CA ASP A 63 -1.41 -11.48 9.46
C ASP A 63 -1.99 -12.75 8.83
N ARG A 64 -3.18 -12.65 8.23
CA ARG A 64 -3.77 -13.77 7.46
C ARG A 64 -2.97 -14.14 6.22
N GLY A 65 -2.21 -13.20 5.69
CA GLY A 65 -1.36 -13.38 4.52
C GLY A 65 0.01 -13.99 4.82
N ARG A 66 0.42 -14.09 6.09
CA ARG A 66 1.72 -14.64 6.47
C ARG A 66 1.82 -16.12 6.13
N GLY A 67 2.87 -16.50 5.42
CA GLY A 67 3.10 -17.87 4.98
C GLY A 67 2.01 -18.45 4.08
N ALA A 68 1.10 -17.63 3.53
CA ALA A 68 -0.08 -18.07 2.78
C ALA A 68 0.08 -17.94 1.25
N ALA A 69 1.28 -17.65 0.78
CA ALA A 69 1.64 -17.59 -0.63
C ALA A 69 2.74 -18.59 -0.97
N THR A 70 2.77 -19.00 -2.24
CA THR A 70 3.93 -19.72 -2.78
C THR A 70 4.92 -18.68 -3.29
N PRO A 71 6.21 -18.74 -2.89
CA PRO A 71 7.23 -17.90 -3.48
C PRO A 71 7.25 -18.00 -5.01
N ILE A 72 7.45 -16.87 -5.69
CA ILE A 72 7.58 -16.82 -7.15
C ILE A 72 8.86 -17.51 -7.57
N VAL A 73 9.94 -17.27 -6.82
CA VAL A 73 11.26 -17.88 -7.03
C VAL A 73 11.79 -18.40 -5.69
N ALA A 74 12.45 -19.53 -5.70
CA ALA A 74 13.13 -20.03 -4.51
C ALA A 74 14.23 -19.05 -4.04
N PRO A 75 14.42 -18.85 -2.71
CA PRO A 75 15.35 -17.85 -2.19
C PRO A 75 16.78 -17.97 -2.68
N ASP A 76 17.27 -19.18 -2.89
CA ASP A 76 18.61 -19.50 -3.38
C ASP A 76 18.82 -19.14 -4.87
N ALA A 77 17.75 -19.16 -5.67
CA ALA A 77 17.79 -18.81 -7.09
C ALA A 77 17.48 -17.33 -7.37
N ALA A 78 16.92 -16.60 -6.41
CA ALA A 78 16.38 -15.26 -6.64
C ALA A 78 17.44 -14.24 -7.10
N VAL A 79 18.63 -14.25 -6.46
CA VAL A 79 19.71 -13.32 -6.82
C VAL A 79 20.18 -13.53 -8.26
N GLU A 80 20.37 -14.79 -8.67
CA GLU A 80 20.78 -15.14 -10.02
C GLU A 80 19.73 -14.68 -11.05
N ARG A 81 18.44 -14.95 -10.78
CA ARG A 81 17.33 -14.55 -11.66
C ARG A 81 17.24 -13.05 -11.80
N ILE A 82 17.37 -12.29 -10.71
CA ILE A 82 17.36 -10.83 -10.73
C ILE A 82 18.53 -10.29 -11.54
N ASN A 83 19.73 -10.81 -11.33
CA ASN A 83 20.91 -10.37 -12.09
C ASN A 83 20.76 -10.65 -13.59
N ALA A 84 20.20 -11.78 -13.97
CA ALA A 84 19.97 -12.15 -15.37
C ALA A 84 19.05 -11.16 -16.10
N VAL A 85 18.07 -10.55 -15.41
CA VAL A 85 17.14 -9.59 -16.02
C VAL A 85 17.54 -8.13 -15.84
N SER A 86 18.53 -7.82 -14.99
CA SER A 86 18.91 -6.44 -14.67
C SER A 86 19.75 -5.76 -15.77
N GLY A 87 20.41 -6.53 -16.61
CA GLY A 87 21.29 -5.98 -17.67
C GLY A 87 22.34 -5.04 -17.10
N ASP A 88 22.54 -3.89 -17.74
CA ASP A 88 23.51 -2.88 -17.30
C ASP A 88 23.10 -2.13 -16.01
N LYS A 89 21.85 -2.23 -15.61
CA LYS A 89 21.31 -1.58 -14.38
C LYS A 89 21.36 -2.52 -13.19
N GLN A 90 22.54 -2.76 -12.67
CA GLN A 90 22.69 -3.58 -11.47
C GLN A 90 21.99 -2.93 -10.26
N LEU A 91 21.28 -3.73 -9.49
CA LEU A 91 20.66 -3.30 -8.25
C LEU A 91 21.71 -3.14 -7.15
N ASN A 92 21.60 -2.08 -6.35
CA ASN A 92 22.38 -1.96 -5.13
C ASN A 92 21.93 -2.98 -4.08
N THR A 93 22.69 -3.14 -2.99
CA THR A 93 22.42 -4.13 -1.94
C THR A 93 20.99 -4.02 -1.37
N GLY A 94 20.51 -2.80 -1.11
CA GLY A 94 19.16 -2.60 -0.57
C GLY A 94 18.06 -2.93 -1.56
N GLN A 95 18.23 -2.55 -2.83
CA GLN A 95 17.30 -2.90 -3.90
C GLN A 95 17.29 -4.41 -4.16
N MET A 96 18.46 -5.06 -4.14
CA MET A 96 18.58 -6.51 -4.29
C MET A 96 17.84 -7.23 -3.15
N ALA A 97 18.09 -6.83 -1.91
CA ALA A 97 17.42 -7.43 -0.76
C ALA A 97 15.89 -7.29 -0.84
N ALA A 98 15.38 -6.10 -1.24
CA ALA A 98 13.97 -5.87 -1.43
C ALA A 98 13.38 -6.69 -2.59
N ALA A 99 14.10 -6.83 -3.70
CA ALA A 99 13.69 -7.65 -4.83
C ALA A 99 13.64 -9.14 -4.48
N VAL A 100 14.66 -9.65 -3.79
CA VAL A 100 14.68 -11.02 -3.28
C VAL A 100 13.50 -11.27 -2.35
N LEU A 101 13.25 -10.35 -1.39
CA LEU A 101 12.12 -10.45 -0.48
C LEU A 101 10.78 -10.51 -1.25
N GLY A 102 10.60 -9.65 -2.25
CA GLY A 102 9.38 -9.61 -3.05
C GLY A 102 9.12 -10.89 -3.86
N LEU A 103 10.19 -11.53 -4.36
CA LEU A 103 10.09 -12.75 -5.17
C LEU A 103 10.04 -14.05 -4.34
N SER A 104 10.67 -14.06 -3.17
CA SER A 104 10.90 -15.29 -2.41
C SER A 104 10.12 -15.37 -1.11
N SER A 105 9.33 -14.33 -0.77
CA SER A 105 8.48 -14.38 0.42
C SER A 105 7.32 -15.37 0.23
N SER A 106 7.01 -16.10 1.30
CA SER A 106 5.77 -16.86 1.40
C SER A 106 4.59 -16.02 1.90
N ASP A 107 4.80 -14.73 2.17
CA ASP A 107 3.75 -13.82 2.60
C ASP A 107 3.02 -13.23 1.39
N ARG A 108 1.70 -13.07 1.48
CA ARG A 108 0.91 -12.44 0.42
C ARG A 108 1.15 -10.95 0.27
N ILE A 109 1.65 -10.30 1.30
CA ILE A 109 1.89 -8.87 1.34
C ILE A 109 3.32 -8.63 1.81
N VAL A 110 4.11 -7.98 0.95
CA VAL A 110 5.46 -7.55 1.24
C VAL A 110 5.51 -6.02 1.17
N ALA A 111 5.93 -5.38 2.23
CA ALA A 111 6.07 -3.93 2.29
C ALA A 111 7.53 -3.51 2.11
N VAL A 112 7.80 -2.65 1.15
CA VAL A 112 9.12 -2.08 0.89
C VAL A 112 9.07 -0.57 1.05
N GLN A 113 9.82 -0.04 1.98
CA GLN A 113 9.96 1.39 2.19
C GLN A 113 11.28 1.90 1.61
N GLY A 114 11.24 3.03 0.94
CA GLY A 114 12.43 3.70 0.41
C GLY A 114 12.15 5.18 0.14
N VAL A 115 13.16 6.03 0.37
CA VAL A 115 13.09 7.47 0.11
C VAL A 115 12.87 7.76 -1.39
N ALA A 116 12.48 9.00 -1.71
CA ALA A 116 12.38 9.43 -3.10
C ALA A 116 13.76 9.31 -3.78
N GLY A 117 13.77 8.83 -5.02
CA GLY A 117 15.02 8.63 -5.77
C GLY A 117 15.82 7.36 -5.40
N ALA A 118 15.38 6.55 -4.44
CA ALA A 118 16.08 5.31 -4.06
C ALA A 118 16.08 4.20 -5.14
N GLY A 119 15.55 4.47 -6.33
CA GLY A 119 15.50 3.51 -7.44
C GLY A 119 14.47 2.39 -7.26
N LYS A 120 13.36 2.66 -6.53
CA LYS A 120 12.27 1.69 -6.37
C LYS A 120 11.72 1.19 -7.71
N SER A 121 11.55 2.08 -8.71
CA SER A 121 11.06 1.68 -10.04
C SER A 121 12.01 0.72 -10.75
N THR A 122 13.33 0.90 -10.59
CA THR A 122 14.34 -0.02 -11.14
C THR A 122 14.25 -1.40 -10.48
N MET A 123 14.07 -1.44 -9.18
CA MET A 123 13.85 -2.67 -8.42
C MET A 123 12.54 -3.36 -8.84
N ILE A 124 11.45 -2.60 -8.94
CA ILE A 124 10.14 -3.13 -9.41
C ILE A 124 10.26 -3.69 -10.83
N ALA A 125 10.98 -3.02 -11.73
CA ALA A 125 11.21 -3.52 -13.08
C ALA A 125 11.91 -4.88 -13.09
N ALA A 126 12.91 -5.09 -12.25
CA ALA A 126 13.61 -6.37 -12.13
C ALA A 126 12.67 -7.46 -11.56
N VAL A 127 11.94 -7.14 -10.49
CA VAL A 127 10.94 -8.06 -9.89
C VAL A 127 9.87 -8.45 -10.92
N ALA A 128 9.35 -7.49 -11.67
CA ALA A 128 8.33 -7.74 -12.67
C ALA A 128 8.82 -8.68 -13.78
N ARG A 129 10.00 -8.42 -14.32
CA ARG A 129 10.58 -9.28 -15.38
C ARG A 129 10.80 -10.71 -14.90
N VAL A 130 11.28 -10.91 -13.67
CA VAL A 130 11.42 -12.26 -13.11
C VAL A 130 10.06 -12.92 -12.92
N ALA A 131 9.10 -12.20 -12.35
CA ALA A 131 7.74 -12.72 -12.14
C ALA A 131 7.06 -13.11 -13.46
N GLU A 132 7.22 -12.31 -14.52
CA GLU A 132 6.70 -12.60 -15.86
C GLU A 132 7.36 -13.83 -16.49
N GLN A 133 8.67 -14.02 -16.30
CA GLN A 133 9.37 -15.24 -16.74
C GLN A 133 8.86 -16.50 -16.02
N GLU A 134 8.39 -16.36 -14.77
CA GLU A 134 7.78 -17.44 -14.00
C GLU A 134 6.26 -17.58 -14.28
N GLY A 135 5.72 -16.86 -15.30
CA GLY A 135 4.34 -17.00 -15.76
C GLY A 135 3.30 -16.18 -14.99
N HIS A 136 3.75 -15.23 -14.17
CA HIS A 136 2.87 -14.30 -13.46
C HIS A 136 2.58 -13.06 -14.31
N LYS A 137 1.41 -12.46 -14.07
CA LYS A 137 1.11 -11.10 -14.56
C LYS A 137 1.54 -10.10 -13.49
N VAL A 138 2.05 -8.94 -13.89
CA VAL A 138 2.38 -7.86 -12.95
C VAL A 138 1.52 -6.64 -13.26
N LEU A 139 0.87 -6.09 -12.24
CA LEU A 139 0.00 -4.92 -12.36
C LEU A 139 0.36 -3.89 -11.28
N GLY A 140 0.77 -2.71 -11.74
CA GLY A 140 1.05 -1.57 -10.89
C GLY A 140 -0.21 -0.84 -10.47
N LEU A 141 -0.31 -0.49 -9.19
CA LEU A 141 -1.41 0.31 -8.66
C LEU A 141 -0.87 1.59 -8.01
N ALA A 142 -1.42 2.73 -8.39
CA ALA A 142 -1.04 4.01 -7.82
C ALA A 142 -2.25 4.90 -7.55
N PHE A 143 -2.11 5.87 -6.65
CA PHE A 143 -3.22 6.78 -6.31
C PHE A 143 -3.45 7.86 -7.38
N GLN A 144 -2.40 8.27 -8.10
CA GLN A 144 -2.44 9.37 -9.05
C GLN A 144 -2.05 8.92 -10.45
N ASN A 145 -2.66 9.49 -11.48
CA ASN A 145 -2.35 9.19 -12.88
C ASN A 145 -0.86 9.44 -13.24
N LYS A 146 -0.24 10.47 -12.64
CA LYS A 146 1.19 10.70 -12.82
C LYS A 146 2.03 9.50 -12.34
N MET A 147 1.72 8.98 -11.17
CA MET A 147 2.42 7.79 -10.62
C MET A 147 2.17 6.53 -11.45
N VAL A 148 0.97 6.41 -12.07
CA VAL A 148 0.70 5.34 -13.04
C VAL A 148 1.63 5.47 -14.25
N GLY A 149 1.81 6.69 -14.78
CA GLY A 149 2.79 6.97 -15.83
C GLY A 149 4.21 6.59 -15.40
N ASP A 150 4.62 7.03 -14.22
CA ASP A 150 5.96 6.72 -13.67
C ASP A 150 6.21 5.20 -13.53
N LEU A 151 5.19 4.41 -13.19
CA LEU A 151 5.29 2.93 -13.14
C LEU A 151 5.42 2.33 -14.54
N ARG A 152 4.63 2.81 -15.51
CA ARG A 152 4.71 2.35 -16.90
C ARG A 152 6.06 2.67 -17.53
N ASP A 153 6.49 3.92 -17.40
CA ASP A 153 7.72 4.40 -18.05
C ASP A 153 8.98 3.94 -17.29
N GLY A 154 8.92 3.95 -15.95
CA GLY A 154 10.09 3.64 -15.13
C GLY A 154 10.30 2.17 -14.84
N ALA A 155 9.21 1.39 -14.69
CA ALA A 155 9.28 -0.05 -14.40
C ALA A 155 8.90 -0.92 -15.61
N GLY A 156 8.29 -0.35 -16.65
CA GLY A 156 7.89 -1.07 -17.86
C GLY A 156 6.72 -2.04 -17.64
N ILE A 157 5.87 -1.79 -16.65
CA ILE A 157 4.75 -2.67 -16.27
C ILE A 157 3.41 -2.04 -16.63
N GLU A 158 2.39 -2.85 -16.83
CA GLU A 158 1.02 -2.36 -16.85
C GLU A 158 0.66 -1.74 -15.50
N ALA A 159 -0.01 -0.59 -15.52
CA ALA A 159 -0.41 0.08 -14.30
C ALA A 159 -1.74 0.82 -14.47
N GLN A 160 -2.48 0.96 -13.38
CA GLN A 160 -3.72 1.74 -13.31
C GLN A 160 -3.88 2.40 -11.94
N THR A 161 -4.86 3.28 -11.80
CA THR A 161 -5.14 3.87 -10.49
C THR A 161 -5.82 2.86 -9.57
N VAL A 162 -5.55 2.98 -8.26
CA VAL A 162 -6.25 2.20 -7.22
C VAL A 162 -7.78 2.37 -7.36
N SER A 163 -8.26 3.59 -7.65
CA SER A 163 -9.69 3.84 -7.86
C SER A 163 -10.26 3.06 -9.05
N SER A 164 -9.53 3.00 -10.17
CA SER A 164 -9.94 2.20 -11.33
C SER A 164 -10.02 0.71 -11.01
N PHE A 165 -9.00 0.20 -10.33
CA PHE A 165 -8.94 -1.20 -9.90
C PHE A 165 -10.09 -1.53 -8.94
N VAL A 166 -10.30 -0.72 -7.91
CA VAL A 166 -11.40 -0.91 -6.95
C VAL A 166 -12.75 -0.87 -7.64
N ASN A 167 -13.00 0.09 -8.54
CA ASN A 167 -14.26 0.18 -9.29
C ASN A 167 -14.51 -1.06 -10.16
N ALA A 168 -13.45 -1.65 -10.74
CA ALA A 168 -13.59 -2.85 -11.56
C ALA A 168 -13.93 -4.11 -10.73
N TYR A 169 -13.38 -4.23 -9.53
CA TYR A 169 -13.43 -5.48 -8.77
C TYR A 169 -14.22 -5.42 -7.45
N ALA A 170 -14.47 -4.23 -6.88
CA ALA A 170 -15.07 -4.09 -5.54
C ALA A 170 -16.46 -4.75 -5.45
N LYS A 171 -17.30 -4.58 -6.46
CA LYS A 171 -18.64 -5.16 -6.47
C LYS A 171 -18.59 -6.69 -6.42
N ALA A 172 -17.70 -7.28 -7.20
CA ALA A 172 -17.46 -8.72 -7.22
C ALA A 172 -16.89 -9.23 -5.89
N ALA A 173 -15.90 -8.51 -5.35
CA ALA A 173 -15.27 -8.83 -4.07
C ALA A 173 -16.26 -8.78 -2.90
N LEU A 174 -17.13 -7.76 -2.86
CA LEU A 174 -18.17 -7.60 -1.83
C LEU A 174 -19.25 -8.69 -1.92
N ALA A 175 -19.57 -9.17 -3.12
CA ALA A 175 -20.51 -10.26 -3.27
C ALA A 175 -19.98 -11.58 -2.71
N GLY A 176 -18.67 -11.81 -2.74
CA GLY A 176 -17.99 -12.98 -2.16
C GLY A 176 -18.27 -14.31 -2.86
N GLN A 177 -19.24 -14.35 -3.77
CA GLN A 177 -19.67 -15.54 -4.52
C GLN A 177 -20.43 -15.17 -5.80
N GLY A 178 -20.63 -16.14 -6.68
CA GLY A 178 -21.38 -16.01 -7.93
C GLY A 178 -20.49 -15.71 -9.12
N GLN A 179 -21.10 -15.74 -10.32
CA GLN A 179 -20.40 -15.66 -11.60
C GLN A 179 -19.46 -14.44 -11.72
N GLY A 180 -19.86 -13.27 -11.23
CA GLY A 180 -19.03 -12.07 -11.24
C GLY A 180 -17.80 -12.19 -10.35
N TYR A 181 -17.94 -12.81 -9.17
CA TYR A 181 -16.84 -13.09 -8.26
C TYR A 181 -15.85 -14.10 -8.86
N ASP A 182 -16.36 -15.18 -9.44
CA ASP A 182 -15.53 -16.21 -10.06
C ASP A 182 -14.77 -15.66 -11.28
N ALA A 183 -15.41 -14.82 -12.09
CA ALA A 183 -14.78 -14.12 -13.21
C ALA A 183 -13.66 -13.18 -12.74
N ALA A 184 -13.92 -12.39 -11.68
CA ALA A 184 -12.90 -11.50 -11.09
C ALA A 184 -11.71 -12.28 -10.53
N ARG A 185 -11.95 -13.37 -9.81
CA ARG A 185 -10.88 -14.28 -9.33
C ARG A 185 -10.07 -14.88 -10.47
N ALA A 186 -10.74 -15.32 -11.53
CA ALA A 186 -10.06 -15.88 -12.70
C ALA A 186 -9.19 -14.83 -13.40
N ALA A 187 -9.69 -13.60 -13.54
CA ALA A 187 -8.94 -12.48 -14.15
C ALA A 187 -7.68 -12.10 -13.37
N LEU A 188 -7.74 -12.19 -12.04
CA LEU A 188 -6.62 -11.81 -11.15
C LEU A 188 -5.73 -12.99 -10.75
N LYS A 189 -6.07 -14.21 -11.18
CA LYS A 189 -5.27 -15.39 -10.86
C LYS A 189 -3.85 -15.26 -11.44
N GLY A 190 -2.84 -15.48 -10.59
CA GLY A 190 -1.44 -15.37 -10.99
C GLY A 190 -0.99 -13.91 -11.21
N THR A 191 -1.73 -12.92 -10.70
CA THR A 191 -1.34 -11.51 -10.79
C THR A 191 -0.63 -11.07 -9.52
N VAL A 192 0.54 -10.47 -9.69
CA VAL A 192 1.30 -9.76 -8.66
C VAL A 192 0.91 -8.30 -8.72
N LEU A 193 0.43 -7.74 -7.61
CA LEU A 193 0.13 -6.32 -7.49
C LEU A 193 1.32 -5.58 -6.89
N VAL A 194 1.73 -4.48 -7.48
CA VAL A 194 2.84 -3.61 -7.02
C VAL A 194 2.43 -2.14 -6.95
#